data_111c7bc0806dcbcb778c914a8de28bc2
#
_entry.id   111c7bc0806dcbcb778c914a8de28bc2
#
_cell.length_a   1.000
_cell.length_b   1.000
_cell.length_c   1.000
_cell.angle_alpha   90.00
_cell.angle_beta   90.00
_cell.angle_gamma   90.00
#
_symmetry.space_group_name_H-M   'P 1'
#
loop_
_entity.id
_entity.type
_entity.pdbx_description
1 polymer ?
#
loop_
_entity_poly.entity_id
_entity_poly.type
_entity_poly.pdbx_seq_one_letter_code
_entity_poly.pdbx_strand_id
1 'polypeptide(L)'
;NNQLSYSVHDTLQIGTDSDGGYLVPDEYEAILIDKLADENIMRGLATIITSANGDKKIPVVASHGEAVWTDEGSEYTESDDEFGTVSLGAHKLSTIIKVSEELLNDSAFNLETYISSEFARRMGAAEELAFINGNGTGKPTGVLNTAEVGVTSAASNAITTDEIIDLYHSLRTPYRKNAVFMSSDSTIKAIRKLKDSNGQYLWQPGLQAGQPDTILNRPIHTSAYMPEIESGNKILLFGDLSYY
;
A
#
# COMPACT_ATOMS: atom_id res chain seq x y z
N ASN A 1 -29.79 -34.01 33.07
CA ASN A 1 -28.58 -33.41 32.46
C ASN A 1 -28.98 -32.72 31.15
N ASN A 2 -29.40 -31.46 31.23
CA ASN A 2 -29.66 -30.62 30.10
C ASN A 2 -28.39 -29.81 29.82
N GLN A 3 -27.61 -30.22 28.84
CA GLN A 3 -26.56 -29.39 28.29
C GLN A 3 -27.20 -28.50 27.22
N LEU A 4 -27.30 -27.21 27.51
CA LEU A 4 -27.61 -26.19 26.55
C LEU A 4 -26.38 -26.00 25.65
N SER A 5 -26.43 -26.55 24.46
CA SER A 5 -25.46 -26.23 23.40
C SER A 5 -25.82 -24.88 22.82
N TYR A 6 -25.06 -23.85 23.13
CA TYR A 6 -25.11 -22.59 22.38
C TYR A 6 -24.44 -22.81 21.02
N SER A 7 -25.22 -22.92 19.97
CA SER A 7 -24.73 -22.74 18.62
C SER A 7 -24.56 -21.24 18.38
N VAL A 8 -23.32 -20.80 18.26
CA VAL A 8 -23.03 -19.44 17.75
C VAL A 8 -23.33 -19.45 16.25
N HIS A 9 -24.60 -19.19 15.92
CA HIS A 9 -25.01 -18.85 14.56
C HIS A 9 -25.37 -17.38 14.52
N ASP A 10 -24.91 -16.74 13.47
CA ASP A 10 -25.11 -15.39 13.01
C ASP A 10 -24.07 -14.37 13.50
N THR A 11 -22.95 -14.38 12.80
CA THR A 11 -22.10 -13.20 12.73
C THR A 11 -22.77 -12.18 11.79
N LEU A 12 -23.24 -11.07 12.36
CA LEU A 12 -23.68 -9.91 11.59
C LEU A 12 -22.59 -9.50 10.61
N GLN A 13 -22.90 -9.44 9.33
CA GLN A 13 -21.97 -9.07 8.27
C GLN A 13 -22.37 -7.73 7.68
N ILE A 14 -21.44 -6.79 7.63
CA ILE A 14 -21.61 -5.54 6.88
C ILE A 14 -21.44 -5.87 5.39
N GLY A 15 -22.45 -5.62 4.58
CA GLY A 15 -22.43 -5.86 3.14
C GLY A 15 -23.42 -6.89 2.60
N THR A 16 -24.22 -7.54 3.48
CA THR A 16 -25.36 -8.35 3.07
C THR A 16 -26.61 -7.81 3.78
N ASP A 17 -27.56 -7.28 3.04
CA ASP A 17 -28.75 -6.62 3.58
C ASP A 17 -29.58 -7.51 4.54
N SER A 18 -29.57 -8.81 4.32
CA SER A 18 -30.25 -9.81 5.17
C SER A 18 -29.55 -10.13 6.49
N ASP A 19 -28.24 -9.84 6.60
CA ASP A 19 -27.39 -10.25 7.73
C ASP A 19 -26.91 -9.04 8.58
N GLY A 20 -27.60 -7.91 8.49
CA GLY A 20 -27.34 -6.72 9.31
C GLY A 20 -26.64 -5.56 8.59
N GLY A 21 -26.57 -5.58 7.23
CA GLY A 21 -26.03 -4.49 6.44
C GLY A 21 -26.77 -3.16 6.64
N TYR A 22 -28.03 -3.20 7.05
CA TYR A 22 -28.83 -2.02 7.40
C TYR A 22 -28.54 -1.42 8.78
N LEU A 23 -27.67 -2.02 9.58
CA LEU A 23 -27.45 -1.59 10.97
C LEU A 23 -26.35 -0.52 11.10
N VAL A 24 -25.61 -0.25 10.04
CA VAL A 24 -24.57 0.79 10.04
C VAL A 24 -25.12 2.01 9.30
N PRO A 25 -25.30 3.16 9.96
CA PRO A 25 -25.68 4.39 9.28
C PRO A 25 -24.63 4.81 8.24
N ASP A 26 -25.07 5.29 7.08
CA ASP A 26 -24.20 5.76 5.98
C ASP A 26 -23.19 6.83 6.45
N GLU A 27 -23.59 7.70 7.37
CA GLU A 27 -22.74 8.71 7.98
C GLU A 27 -21.56 8.10 8.76
N TYR A 28 -21.77 6.96 9.42
CA TYR A 28 -20.73 6.27 10.18
C TYR A 28 -19.73 5.58 9.27
N GLU A 29 -20.20 5.01 8.16
CA GLU A 29 -19.34 4.40 7.14
C GLU A 29 -18.43 5.45 6.50
N ALA A 30 -18.96 6.62 6.17
CA ALA A 30 -18.16 7.73 5.61
C ALA A 30 -17.06 8.20 6.57
N ILE A 31 -17.37 8.37 7.87
CA ILE A 31 -16.39 8.75 8.89
C ILE A 31 -15.30 7.68 9.04
N LEU A 32 -15.66 6.41 8.97
CA LEU A 32 -14.70 5.32 9.05
C LEU A 32 -13.75 5.29 7.85
N ILE A 33 -14.28 5.49 6.64
CA ILE A 33 -13.50 5.52 5.41
C ILE A 33 -12.50 6.69 5.43
N ASP A 34 -12.92 7.88 5.84
CA ASP A 34 -12.04 9.05 5.95
C ASP A 34 -10.90 8.80 6.94
N LYS A 35 -11.20 8.24 8.11
CA LYS A 35 -10.17 7.92 9.11
C LYS A 35 -9.23 6.79 8.68
N LEU A 36 -9.71 5.83 7.91
CA LEU A 36 -8.87 4.79 7.31
C LEU A 36 -7.87 5.38 6.30
N ALA A 37 -8.29 6.38 5.52
CA ALA A 37 -7.42 7.06 4.56
C ALA A 37 -6.31 7.86 5.27
N ASP A 38 -6.60 8.47 6.42
CA ASP A 38 -5.61 9.20 7.22
C ASP A 38 -4.54 8.29 7.84
N GLU A 39 -4.90 7.07 8.23
CA GLU A 39 -4.01 6.10 8.88
C GLU A 39 -3.20 5.24 7.91
N ASN A 40 -3.58 5.21 6.62
CA ASN A 40 -3.02 4.29 5.62
C ASN A 40 -2.36 5.03 4.46
N ILE A 41 -1.02 5.03 4.44
CA ILE A 41 -0.22 5.71 3.42
C ILE A 41 -0.48 5.11 2.02
N MET A 42 -0.60 3.78 1.93
CA MET A 42 -0.81 3.09 0.66
C MET A 42 -2.13 3.48 -0.01
N ARG A 43 -3.21 3.73 0.76
CA ARG A 43 -4.47 4.22 0.21
C ARG A 43 -4.37 5.60 -0.42
N GLY A 44 -3.45 6.44 0.07
CA GLY A 44 -3.18 7.77 -0.50
C GLY A 44 -2.34 7.74 -1.78
N LEU A 45 -1.61 6.65 -2.02
CA LEU A 45 -0.68 6.52 -3.15
C LEU A 45 -1.21 5.60 -4.26
N ALA A 46 -1.98 4.58 -3.90
CA ALA A 46 -2.53 3.59 -4.82
C ALA A 46 -3.83 4.07 -5.47
N THR A 47 -4.22 3.45 -6.58
CA THR A 47 -5.50 3.72 -7.23
C THR A 47 -6.61 2.94 -6.55
N ILE A 48 -7.59 3.65 -5.98
CA ILE A 48 -8.75 3.03 -5.33
C ILE A 48 -9.81 2.70 -6.37
N ILE A 49 -10.17 1.41 -6.46
CA ILE A 49 -11.21 0.91 -7.34
C ILE A 49 -12.35 0.33 -6.49
N THR A 50 -13.55 0.89 -6.64
CA THR A 50 -14.74 0.36 -5.98
C THR A 50 -15.37 -0.77 -6.80
N SER A 51 -15.81 -1.85 -6.13
CA SER A 51 -16.51 -2.97 -6.75
C SER A 51 -17.73 -3.33 -5.91
N ALA A 52 -18.89 -3.47 -6.56
CA ALA A 52 -20.12 -3.87 -5.88
C ALA A 52 -20.23 -5.38 -5.62
N ASN A 53 -19.47 -6.21 -6.38
CA ASN A 53 -19.62 -7.66 -6.38
C ASN A 53 -18.37 -8.43 -5.89
N GLY A 54 -17.48 -7.80 -5.12
CA GLY A 54 -16.27 -8.45 -4.63
C GLY A 54 -15.18 -8.55 -5.72
N ASP A 55 -15.00 -9.73 -6.31
CA ASP A 55 -13.95 -9.96 -7.30
C ASP A 55 -14.16 -9.14 -8.58
N LYS A 56 -13.10 -8.51 -9.07
CA LYS A 56 -13.11 -7.70 -10.31
C LYS A 56 -12.01 -8.19 -11.26
N LYS A 57 -12.38 -8.38 -12.52
CA LYS A 57 -11.44 -8.67 -13.61
C LYS A 57 -11.15 -7.39 -14.38
N ILE A 58 -9.90 -7.04 -14.48
CA ILE A 58 -9.44 -5.84 -15.22
C ILE A 58 -8.68 -6.32 -16.44
N PRO A 59 -9.14 -5.94 -17.66
CA PRO A 59 -8.38 -6.20 -18.87
C PRO A 59 -7.13 -5.31 -18.87
N VAL A 60 -5.99 -5.90 -19.15
CA VAL A 60 -4.70 -5.21 -19.31
C VAL A 60 -4.10 -5.56 -20.66
N VAL A 61 -3.37 -4.63 -21.25
CA VAL A 61 -2.60 -4.92 -22.46
C VAL A 61 -1.32 -5.64 -22.01
N ALA A 62 -1.17 -6.90 -22.41
CA ALA A 62 -0.03 -7.73 -22.05
C ALA A 62 1.20 -7.40 -22.90
N SER A 63 0.99 -7.12 -24.20
CA SER A 63 2.04 -6.62 -25.10
C SER A 63 1.44 -5.65 -26.12
N HIS A 64 2.24 -4.69 -26.53
CA HIS A 64 1.88 -3.75 -27.58
C HIS A 64 2.51 -4.20 -28.90
N GLY A 65 1.75 -4.09 -29.98
CA GLY A 65 2.28 -4.23 -31.32
C GLY A 65 3.37 -3.18 -31.61
N GLU A 66 4.29 -3.53 -32.47
CA GLU A 66 5.38 -2.63 -32.89
C GLU A 66 5.13 -2.04 -34.26
N ALA A 67 5.44 -0.74 -34.43
CA ALA A 67 5.46 -0.11 -35.74
C ALA A 67 6.80 -0.38 -36.42
N VAL A 68 6.77 -0.86 -37.66
CA VAL A 68 7.96 -1.18 -38.46
C VAL A 68 8.05 -0.25 -39.66
N TRP A 69 9.24 0.29 -39.94
CA TRP A 69 9.51 1.00 -41.16
C TRP A 69 9.56 0.04 -42.33
N THR A 70 8.73 0.28 -43.35
CA THR A 70 8.61 -0.61 -44.50
C THR A 70 8.99 0.18 -45.77
N ASP A 71 9.83 -0.39 -46.63
CA ASP A 71 10.21 0.21 -47.89
C ASP A 71 9.05 0.18 -48.89
N GLU A 72 9.07 1.12 -49.84
CA GLU A 72 8.06 1.25 -50.87
C GLU A 72 7.99 -0.07 -51.73
N GLY A 73 6.79 -0.69 -51.72
CA GLY A 73 6.55 -1.97 -52.46
C GLY A 73 6.83 -3.23 -51.65
N SER A 74 7.23 -3.14 -50.38
CA SER A 74 7.36 -4.29 -49.47
C SER A 74 6.05 -4.62 -48.76
N GLU A 75 5.92 -5.86 -48.32
CA GLU A 75 4.75 -6.36 -47.59
C GLU A 75 4.72 -5.78 -46.16
N TYR A 76 3.55 -5.34 -45.70
CA TYR A 76 3.39 -4.81 -44.34
C TYR A 76 3.47 -5.93 -43.32
N THR A 77 4.25 -5.72 -42.26
CA THR A 77 4.32 -6.65 -41.11
C THR A 77 3.13 -6.40 -40.20
N GLU A 78 2.25 -7.38 -40.02
CA GLU A 78 1.18 -7.31 -39.05
C GLU A 78 1.75 -7.47 -37.63
N SER A 79 1.29 -6.65 -36.72
CA SER A 79 1.64 -6.71 -35.29
C SER A 79 0.40 -6.38 -34.47
N ASP A 80 -0.03 -7.33 -33.64
CA ASP A 80 -1.23 -7.25 -32.83
C ASP A 80 -0.92 -6.98 -31.35
N ASP A 81 -1.84 -6.30 -30.66
CA ASP A 81 -1.80 -6.15 -29.22
C ASP A 81 -2.36 -7.42 -28.55
N GLU A 82 -1.64 -7.93 -27.54
CA GLU A 82 -2.14 -9.01 -26.71
C GLU A 82 -2.82 -8.47 -25.45
N PHE A 83 -4.02 -8.98 -25.16
CA PHE A 83 -4.78 -8.62 -23.98
C PHE A 83 -4.71 -9.72 -22.93
N GLY A 84 -4.35 -9.32 -21.71
CA GLY A 84 -4.41 -10.17 -20.53
C GLY A 84 -5.57 -9.75 -19.62
N THR A 85 -5.78 -10.52 -18.57
CA THR A 85 -6.76 -10.17 -17.52
C THR A 85 -6.10 -10.31 -16.14
N VAL A 86 -6.13 -9.25 -15.37
CA VAL A 86 -5.74 -9.29 -13.95
C VAL A 86 -7.01 -9.42 -13.12
N SER A 87 -7.05 -10.43 -12.25
CA SER A 87 -8.16 -10.62 -11.30
C SER A 87 -7.80 -10.03 -9.96
N LEU A 88 -8.60 -9.08 -9.51
CA LEU A 88 -8.55 -8.56 -8.15
C LEU A 88 -9.52 -9.37 -7.29
N GLY A 89 -8.99 -10.16 -6.35
CA GLY A 89 -9.77 -10.92 -5.38
C GLY A 89 -10.12 -10.06 -4.16
N ALA A 90 -11.35 -10.20 -3.66
CA ALA A 90 -11.75 -9.55 -2.43
C ALA A 90 -11.30 -10.36 -1.21
N HIS A 91 -10.68 -9.68 -0.24
CA HIS A 91 -10.27 -10.27 1.03
C HIS A 91 -11.08 -9.66 2.17
N LYS A 92 -11.56 -10.52 3.08
CA LYS A 92 -12.34 -10.07 4.24
C LYS A 92 -11.41 -9.73 5.41
N LEU A 93 -11.45 -8.48 5.85
CA LEU A 93 -10.82 -8.02 7.08
C LEU A 93 -11.89 -7.79 8.13
N SER A 94 -11.68 -8.29 9.35
CA SER A 94 -12.64 -8.15 10.45
C SER A 94 -11.93 -7.89 11.77
N THR A 95 -12.55 -7.08 12.62
CA THR A 95 -12.10 -6.82 13.98
C THR A 95 -13.30 -6.74 14.92
N ILE A 96 -13.09 -7.05 16.20
CA ILE A 96 -14.11 -6.97 17.23
C ILE A 96 -13.58 -6.11 18.38
N ILE A 97 -14.35 -5.10 18.77
CA ILE A 97 -14.07 -4.28 19.94
C ILE A 97 -15.09 -4.66 21.03
N LYS A 98 -14.60 -5.10 22.19
CA LYS A 98 -15.43 -5.36 23.36
C LYS A 98 -15.38 -4.14 24.26
N VAL A 99 -16.55 -3.64 24.64
CA VAL A 99 -16.74 -2.48 25.53
C VAL A 99 -17.49 -2.95 26.76
N SER A 100 -17.09 -2.50 27.95
CA SER A 100 -17.80 -2.80 29.19
C SER A 100 -19.07 -1.94 29.32
N GLU A 101 -20.08 -2.50 29.99
CA GLU A 101 -21.34 -1.79 30.25
C GLU A 101 -21.12 -0.53 31.13
N GLU A 102 -20.13 -0.56 32.01
CA GLU A 102 -19.75 0.58 32.84
C GLU A 102 -19.26 1.75 31.99
N LEU A 103 -18.44 1.47 30.94
CA LEU A 103 -17.95 2.48 30.03
C LEU A 103 -19.05 3.07 29.14
N LEU A 104 -20.07 2.26 28.80
CA LEU A 104 -21.24 2.71 28.05
C LEU A 104 -22.09 3.70 28.85
N ASN A 105 -22.16 3.54 30.16
CA ASN A 105 -22.97 4.37 31.05
C ASN A 105 -22.22 5.60 31.59
N ASP A 106 -20.90 5.67 31.43
CA ASP A 106 -20.09 6.81 31.84
C ASP A 106 -20.10 7.89 30.74
N SER A 107 -20.98 8.85 30.88
CA SER A 107 -21.25 9.91 29.89
C SER A 107 -20.10 10.93 29.68
N ALA A 108 -18.96 10.75 30.34
CA ALA A 108 -17.82 11.66 30.23
C ALA A 108 -17.02 11.51 28.92
N PHE A 109 -17.20 10.37 28.22
CA PHE A 109 -16.50 10.07 26.99
C PHE A 109 -17.46 9.90 25.80
N ASN A 110 -17.11 10.50 24.65
CA ASN A 110 -17.81 10.19 23.39
C ASN A 110 -17.34 8.81 22.89
N LEU A 111 -18.04 7.77 23.35
CA LEU A 111 -17.71 6.38 23.07
C LEU A 111 -17.78 6.05 21.58
N GLU A 112 -18.71 6.64 20.87
CA GLU A 112 -18.89 6.45 19.42
C GLU A 112 -17.66 6.92 18.64
N THR A 113 -17.16 8.11 18.94
CA THR A 113 -15.94 8.65 18.31
C THR A 113 -14.72 7.80 18.67
N TYR A 114 -14.64 7.31 19.92
CA TYR A 114 -13.54 6.43 20.34
C TYR A 114 -13.56 5.10 19.58
N ILE A 115 -14.72 4.45 19.51
CA ILE A 115 -14.87 3.16 18.80
C ILE A 115 -14.54 3.32 17.33
N SER A 116 -15.06 4.37 16.66
CA SER A 116 -14.75 4.65 15.24
C SER A 116 -13.25 4.82 15.01
N SER A 117 -12.57 5.60 15.86
CA SER A 117 -11.14 5.82 15.75
C SER A 117 -10.34 4.54 15.99
N GLU A 118 -10.76 3.72 16.94
CA GLU A 118 -10.07 2.46 17.24
C GLU A 118 -10.30 1.41 16.13
N PHE A 119 -11.48 1.38 15.50
CA PHE A 119 -11.73 0.57 14.30
C PHE A 119 -10.82 1.02 13.14
N ALA A 120 -10.82 2.31 12.83
CA ALA A 120 -9.98 2.85 11.76
C ALA A 120 -8.50 2.53 11.99
N ARG A 121 -8.01 2.74 13.21
CA ARG A 121 -6.61 2.44 13.58
C ARG A 121 -6.26 0.97 13.40
N ARG A 122 -7.11 0.04 13.87
CA ARG A 122 -6.86 -1.41 13.77
C ARG A 122 -6.93 -1.90 12.34
N MET A 123 -7.95 -1.47 11.60
CA MET A 123 -8.14 -1.86 10.21
C MET A 123 -7.07 -1.24 9.33
N GLY A 124 -6.76 0.06 9.49
CA GLY A 124 -5.72 0.76 8.75
C GLY A 124 -4.34 0.12 8.93
N ALA A 125 -3.97 -0.21 10.18
CA ALA A 125 -2.72 -0.89 10.48
C ALA A 125 -2.63 -2.28 9.81
N ALA A 126 -3.70 -3.06 9.85
CA ALA A 126 -3.74 -4.39 9.25
C ALA A 126 -3.71 -4.33 7.71
N GLU A 127 -4.41 -3.37 7.11
CA GLU A 127 -4.39 -3.11 5.67
C GLU A 127 -3.02 -2.66 5.20
N GLU A 128 -2.42 -1.65 5.85
CA GLU A 128 -1.09 -1.15 5.49
C GLU A 128 -0.05 -2.27 5.54
N LEU A 129 -0.04 -3.08 6.60
CA LEU A 129 0.82 -4.25 6.70
C LEU A 129 0.59 -5.23 5.55
N ALA A 130 -0.67 -5.48 5.17
CA ALA A 130 -1.01 -6.40 4.09
C ALA A 130 -0.63 -5.83 2.71
N PHE A 131 -0.84 -4.53 2.46
CA PHE A 131 -0.48 -3.87 1.21
C PHE A 131 1.03 -3.76 1.01
N ILE A 132 1.83 -3.70 2.07
CA ILE A 132 3.28 -3.68 1.96
C ILE A 132 3.84 -5.11 1.91
N ASN A 133 3.48 -5.99 2.85
CA ASN A 133 4.13 -7.29 3.09
C ASN A 133 3.24 -8.51 2.83
N GLY A 134 2.00 -8.33 2.37
CA GLY A 134 1.06 -9.44 2.19
C GLY A 134 1.57 -10.49 1.21
N ASN A 135 1.32 -11.76 1.51
CA ASN A 135 1.77 -12.91 0.70
C ASN A 135 0.71 -13.43 -0.27
N GLY A 136 -0.46 -12.79 -0.38
CA GLY A 136 -1.55 -13.21 -1.26
C GLY A 136 -2.38 -14.41 -0.76
N THR A 137 -2.06 -14.96 0.42
CA THR A 137 -2.82 -16.09 0.99
C THR A 137 -3.73 -15.58 2.10
N GLY A 138 -5.05 -15.56 1.84
CA GLY A 138 -6.05 -15.03 2.77
C GLY A 138 -5.99 -13.52 3.01
N LYS A 139 -5.09 -12.82 2.35
CA LYS A 139 -4.86 -11.37 2.41
C LYS A 139 -4.29 -10.88 1.08
N PRO A 140 -4.34 -9.57 0.76
CA PRO A 140 -3.77 -9.03 -0.48
C PRO A 140 -2.29 -9.38 -0.66
N THR A 141 -1.84 -9.41 -1.90
CA THR A 141 -0.41 -9.51 -2.20
C THR A 141 0.22 -8.13 -2.05
N GLY A 142 1.19 -8.01 -1.16
CA GLY A 142 1.84 -6.74 -0.87
C GLY A 142 2.83 -6.31 -1.96
N VAL A 143 3.03 -5.00 -2.06
CA VAL A 143 3.90 -4.38 -3.07
C VAL A 143 5.32 -4.93 -3.06
N LEU A 144 5.87 -5.26 -1.89
CA LEU A 144 7.22 -5.83 -1.79
C LEU A 144 7.33 -7.24 -2.38
N ASN A 145 6.23 -8.00 -2.44
CA ASN A 145 6.20 -9.33 -3.03
C ASN A 145 6.00 -9.30 -4.54
N THR A 146 5.42 -8.23 -5.08
CA THR A 146 5.22 -8.04 -6.53
C THR A 146 6.32 -7.20 -7.18
N ALA A 147 6.96 -6.29 -6.42
CA ALA A 147 8.02 -5.46 -6.95
C ALA A 147 9.26 -6.27 -7.35
N GLU A 148 9.80 -5.96 -8.52
CA GLU A 148 11.08 -6.50 -8.98
C GLU A 148 12.25 -5.93 -8.17
N VAL A 149 13.35 -6.67 -8.11
CA VAL A 149 14.59 -6.22 -7.48
C VAL A 149 15.34 -5.37 -8.49
N GLY A 150 15.33 -4.04 -8.29
CA GLY A 150 16.06 -3.11 -9.16
C GLY A 150 17.55 -3.07 -8.87
N VAL A 151 17.95 -3.15 -7.58
CA VAL A 151 19.35 -3.12 -7.13
C VAL A 151 19.51 -4.05 -5.94
N THR A 152 20.61 -4.77 -5.91
CA THR A 152 21.04 -5.54 -4.73
C THR A 152 22.23 -4.84 -4.09
N SER A 153 22.09 -4.46 -2.80
CA SER A 153 23.15 -3.79 -2.08
C SER A 153 24.38 -4.70 -1.92
N ALA A 154 25.57 -4.11 -2.06
CA ALA A 154 26.84 -4.81 -1.87
C ALA A 154 27.09 -5.17 -0.40
N ALA A 155 26.52 -4.42 0.55
CA ALA A 155 26.64 -4.65 1.97
C ALA A 155 25.31 -5.09 2.58
N SER A 156 25.34 -6.08 3.48
CA SER A 156 24.13 -6.65 4.10
C SER A 156 23.44 -5.71 5.11
N ASN A 157 24.14 -4.69 5.60
CA ASN A 157 23.68 -3.80 6.68
C ASN A 157 23.93 -2.31 6.41
N ALA A 158 24.21 -1.94 5.17
CA ALA A 158 24.45 -0.57 4.77
C ALA A 158 23.84 -0.29 3.39
N ILE A 159 23.56 0.97 3.12
CA ILE A 159 23.13 1.48 1.82
C ILE A 159 24.07 2.58 1.39
N THR A 160 24.36 2.67 0.11
CA THR A 160 25.23 3.70 -0.48
C THR A 160 24.41 4.67 -1.34
N THR A 161 24.97 5.83 -1.61
CA THR A 161 24.34 6.83 -2.50
C THR A 161 24.22 6.31 -3.92
N ASP A 162 25.24 5.59 -4.38
CA ASP A 162 25.27 5.03 -5.73
C ASP A 162 24.14 4.01 -5.93
N GLU A 163 23.88 3.14 -4.92
CA GLU A 163 22.77 2.19 -4.96
C GLU A 163 21.41 2.87 -5.02
N ILE A 164 21.23 4.05 -4.38
CA ILE A 164 20.00 4.84 -4.48
C ILE A 164 19.84 5.42 -5.89
N ILE A 165 20.92 5.91 -6.48
CA ILE A 165 20.94 6.42 -7.86
C ILE A 165 20.63 5.29 -8.83
N ASP A 166 21.25 4.13 -8.66
CA ASP A 166 20.99 2.96 -9.49
C ASP A 166 19.53 2.48 -9.39
N LEU A 167 18.98 2.46 -8.18
CA LEU A 167 17.56 2.16 -7.98
C LEU A 167 16.64 3.15 -8.71
N TYR A 168 16.95 4.46 -8.65
CA TYR A 168 16.20 5.46 -9.39
C TYR A 168 16.26 5.19 -10.90
N HIS A 169 17.41 4.80 -11.41
CA HIS A 169 17.63 4.54 -12.85
C HIS A 169 17.15 3.16 -13.31
N SER A 170 16.93 2.20 -12.42
CA SER A 170 16.36 0.89 -12.75
C SER A 170 14.91 1.00 -13.26
N LEU A 171 14.15 2.01 -12.79
CA LEU A 171 12.80 2.27 -13.28
C LEU A 171 12.83 2.94 -14.66
N ARG A 172 11.97 2.48 -15.57
CA ARG A 172 11.84 3.09 -16.92
C ARG A 172 11.38 4.54 -16.83
N THR A 173 11.93 5.40 -17.69
CA THR A 173 11.69 6.85 -17.67
C THR A 173 10.21 7.29 -17.64
N PRO A 174 9.27 6.69 -18.39
CA PRO A 174 7.86 7.08 -18.34
C PRO A 174 7.24 6.98 -16.93
N TYR A 175 7.62 5.97 -16.15
CA TYR A 175 7.07 5.72 -14.81
C TYR A 175 7.72 6.55 -13.72
N ARG A 176 8.86 7.18 -13.98
CA ARG A 176 9.57 8.04 -13.00
C ARG A 176 8.82 9.32 -12.68
N LYS A 177 7.89 9.76 -13.54
CA LYS A 177 7.21 11.06 -13.40
C LYS A 177 6.41 11.14 -12.08
N ASN A 178 5.68 10.09 -11.73
CA ASN A 178 4.85 10.01 -10.54
C ASN A 178 5.43 9.06 -9.48
N ALA A 179 6.64 8.55 -9.71
CA ALA A 179 7.27 7.62 -8.79
C ALA A 179 7.62 8.27 -7.45
N VAL A 180 7.43 7.52 -6.39
CA VAL A 180 7.73 7.89 -5.01
C VAL A 180 8.68 6.86 -4.39
N PHE A 181 9.44 7.29 -3.39
CA PHE A 181 10.19 6.40 -2.52
C PHE A 181 9.34 6.01 -1.32
N MET A 182 9.51 4.77 -0.84
CA MET A 182 8.94 4.32 0.42
C MET A 182 9.95 3.48 1.18
N SER A 183 10.08 3.74 2.49
CA SER A 183 11.03 3.03 3.36
C SER A 183 10.63 3.12 4.83
N SER A 184 11.34 2.38 5.70
CA SER A 184 11.25 2.53 7.15
C SER A 184 11.99 3.78 7.64
N ASP A 185 11.60 4.32 8.80
CA ASP A 185 12.29 5.48 9.41
C ASP A 185 13.77 5.18 9.71
N SER A 186 14.07 3.95 10.12
CA SER A 186 15.45 3.52 10.38
C SER A 186 16.32 3.57 9.12
N THR A 187 15.78 3.18 7.97
CA THR A 187 16.46 3.28 6.66
C THR A 187 16.65 4.72 6.22
N ILE A 188 15.62 5.55 6.36
CA ILE A 188 15.71 6.99 6.06
C ILE A 188 16.79 7.65 6.92
N LYS A 189 16.84 7.33 8.22
CA LYS A 189 17.89 7.79 9.12
C LYS A 189 19.29 7.37 8.65
N ALA A 190 19.44 6.15 8.13
CA ALA A 190 20.71 5.67 7.57
C ALA A 190 21.09 6.47 6.31
N ILE A 191 20.16 6.70 5.39
CA ILE A 191 20.36 7.50 4.17
C ILE A 191 20.75 8.95 4.53
N ARG A 192 20.08 9.56 5.51
CA ARG A 192 20.39 10.93 5.98
C ARG A 192 21.79 11.06 6.58
N LYS A 193 22.37 9.95 7.07
CA LYS A 193 23.73 9.94 7.63
C LYS A 193 24.82 9.72 6.60
N LEU A 194 24.48 9.51 5.32
CA LEU A 194 25.46 9.41 4.26
C LEU A 194 26.23 10.72 4.11
N LYS A 195 27.55 10.60 4.01
CA LYS A 195 28.49 11.72 3.94
C LYS A 195 29.37 11.59 2.70
N ASP A 196 29.81 12.72 2.19
CA ASP A 196 30.83 12.78 1.17
C ASP A 196 32.24 12.53 1.75
N SER A 197 33.25 12.53 0.89
CA SER A 197 34.67 12.38 1.28
C SER A 197 35.18 13.47 2.22
N ASN A 198 34.49 14.62 2.30
CA ASN A 198 34.80 15.75 3.17
C ASN A 198 34.04 15.71 4.50
N GLY A 199 33.21 14.68 4.72
CA GLY A 199 32.40 14.52 5.93
C GLY A 199 31.11 15.33 5.96
N GLN A 200 30.71 15.94 4.84
CA GLN A 200 29.44 16.66 4.73
C GLN A 200 28.29 15.70 4.41
N TYR A 201 27.12 15.97 5.02
CA TYR A 201 25.92 15.17 4.74
C TYR A 201 25.47 15.40 3.29
N LEU A 202 25.25 14.31 2.56
CA LEU A 202 24.82 14.36 1.16
C LEU A 202 23.36 14.76 1.02
N TRP A 203 22.51 14.35 1.95
CA TRP A 203 21.11 14.73 1.96
C TRP A 203 20.86 15.92 2.89
N GLN A 204 20.37 17.00 2.31
CA GLN A 204 19.87 18.15 3.06
C GLN A 204 18.34 18.10 3.05
N PRO A 205 17.68 17.93 4.18
CA PRO A 205 16.22 18.02 4.26
C PRO A 205 15.74 19.41 3.83
N GLY A 206 14.60 19.48 3.18
CA GLY A 206 13.98 20.75 2.83
C GLY A 206 13.71 21.59 4.08
N LEU A 207 14.23 22.81 4.12
CA LEU A 207 14.05 23.74 5.24
C LEU A 207 12.65 24.38 5.28
N GLN A 208 11.79 24.07 4.30
CA GLN A 208 10.43 24.60 4.24
C GLN A 208 9.46 23.66 4.98
N ALA A 209 8.82 24.17 6.02
CA ALA A 209 7.77 23.45 6.73
C ALA A 209 6.61 23.10 5.77
N GLY A 210 6.17 21.84 5.80
CA GLY A 210 5.04 21.35 4.98
C GLY A 210 5.41 20.76 3.61
N GLN A 211 6.68 20.76 3.22
CA GLN A 211 7.13 20.01 2.04
C GLN A 211 7.54 18.59 2.46
N PRO A 212 7.08 17.54 1.76
CA PRO A 212 7.57 16.20 2.02
C PRO A 212 9.07 16.10 1.76
N ASP A 213 9.75 15.29 2.54
CA ASP A 213 11.16 14.98 2.29
C ASP A 213 11.32 14.39 0.89
N THR A 214 12.39 14.78 0.18
CA THR A 214 12.63 14.31 -1.18
C THR A 214 14.02 13.70 -1.33
N ILE A 215 14.10 12.63 -2.09
CA ILE A 215 15.36 12.02 -2.58
C ILE A 215 15.34 12.11 -4.11
N LEU A 216 16.40 12.66 -4.71
CA LEU A 216 16.49 12.87 -6.16
C LEU A 216 15.24 13.58 -6.75
N ASN A 217 14.74 14.60 -6.06
CA ASN A 217 13.52 15.34 -6.39
C ASN A 217 12.24 14.49 -6.46
N ARG A 218 12.20 13.35 -5.75
CA ARG A 218 11.02 12.52 -5.60
C ARG A 218 10.63 12.43 -4.12
N PRO A 219 9.33 12.48 -3.82
CA PRO A 219 8.87 12.39 -2.43
C PRO A 219 9.23 11.03 -1.85
N ILE A 220 9.55 11.02 -0.55
CA ILE A 220 9.76 9.80 0.21
C ILE A 220 8.71 9.70 1.31
N HIS A 221 8.07 8.55 1.38
CA HIS A 221 7.08 8.20 2.40
C HIS A 221 7.67 7.22 3.40
N THR A 222 7.35 7.41 4.66
CA THR A 222 7.82 6.57 5.76
C THR A 222 6.69 5.68 6.23
N SER A 223 6.87 4.36 6.15
CA SER A 223 5.92 3.42 6.75
C SER A 223 6.60 2.56 7.81
N ALA A 224 5.92 2.37 8.94
CA ALA A 224 6.38 1.51 10.02
C ALA A 224 6.41 0.02 9.65
N TYR A 225 5.73 -0.35 8.55
CA TYR A 225 5.65 -1.73 8.08
C TYR A 225 6.66 -2.08 6.99
N MET A 226 7.47 -1.10 6.55
CA MET A 226 8.60 -1.35 5.68
C MET A 226 9.72 -2.06 6.46
N PRO A 227 10.38 -3.08 5.86
CA PRO A 227 11.47 -3.79 6.49
C PRO A 227 12.66 -2.87 6.85
N GLU A 228 13.33 -3.19 7.94
CA GLU A 228 14.57 -2.55 8.32
C GLU A 228 15.78 -3.11 7.54
N ILE A 229 16.92 -2.43 7.65
CA ILE A 229 18.17 -2.81 6.96
C ILE A 229 18.69 -4.12 7.55
N GLU A 230 18.39 -5.22 6.87
CA GLU A 230 18.86 -6.56 7.17
C GLU A 230 19.09 -7.32 5.86
N SER A 231 19.93 -8.33 5.92
CA SER A 231 20.24 -9.18 4.76
C SER A 231 18.99 -9.88 4.23
N GLY A 232 18.72 -9.75 2.93
CA GLY A 232 17.57 -10.34 2.26
C GLY A 232 16.30 -9.48 2.27
N ASN A 233 16.30 -8.37 2.98
CA ASN A 233 15.14 -7.48 3.04
C ASN A 233 15.11 -6.50 1.86
N LYS A 234 13.91 -6.18 1.38
CA LYS A 234 13.65 -5.08 0.44
C LYS A 234 13.38 -3.80 1.25
N ILE A 235 14.43 -3.02 1.50
CA ILE A 235 14.43 -1.91 2.46
C ILE A 235 13.98 -0.57 1.87
N LEU A 236 14.09 -0.42 0.56
CA LEU A 236 13.73 0.80 -0.16
C LEU A 236 12.94 0.42 -1.40
N LEU A 237 11.73 0.95 -1.51
CA LEU A 237 10.87 0.83 -2.68
C LEU A 237 10.93 2.12 -3.48
N PHE A 238 10.99 2.02 -4.81
CA PHE A 238 10.86 3.14 -5.73
C PHE A 238 9.96 2.76 -6.90
N GLY A 239 8.88 3.48 -7.10
CA GLY A 239 7.94 3.20 -8.18
C GLY A 239 6.73 4.11 -8.18
N ASP A 240 5.95 4.03 -9.24
CA ASP A 240 4.63 4.67 -9.34
C ASP A 240 3.59 3.73 -8.73
N LEU A 241 3.19 4.03 -7.50
CA LEU A 241 2.24 3.22 -6.73
C LEU A 241 0.79 3.35 -7.21
N SER A 242 0.50 4.24 -8.15
CA SER A 242 -0.83 4.33 -8.77
C SER A 242 -1.19 3.08 -9.60
N TYR A 243 -0.19 2.26 -9.94
CA TYR A 243 -0.37 0.97 -10.63
C TYR A 243 -0.59 -0.21 -9.67
N TYR A 244 -0.54 0.03 -8.37
CA TYR A 244 -0.78 -1.00 -7.34
C TYR A 244 -2.29 -1.16 -6.98
#